data_d65f48a1fb20922af6ed42f981fcf8c8
#
_entry.id   d65f48a1fb20922af6ed42f981fcf8c8
#
_cell.length_a   1.000
_cell.length_b   1.000
_cell.length_c   1.000
_cell.angle_alpha   90.00
_cell.angle_beta   90.00
_cell.angle_gamma   90.00
#
_symmetry.space_group_name_H-M   'P 1'
#
loop_
_entity.id
_entity.type
_entity.pdbx_description
1 polymer ?
#
loop_
_entity_poly.entity_id
_entity_poly.type
_entity_poly.pdbx_seq_one_letter_code
_entity_poly.pdbx_strand_id
1 'polypeptide(L)'
;MDLLNKTILITGASDGIGEVLAVEFSKLGSNIVLLGRDPSKLDKVYDRLDHSFGSQKHLILQADLSLLSNESAHEILIAITEEFNCLDGIIHNAAILGTMTTLEYYELSKWDEVLNINLRAPFLLTKTLKSILEDSSLPRIIFTSS
;
A
#
# COMPACT_ATOMS: atom_id res chain seq x y z
N MET A 1 -17.66 -9.11 8.65
CA MET A 1 -16.20 -9.01 8.83
C MET A 1 -15.96 -7.75 9.64
N ASP A 2 -15.38 -7.90 10.79
CA ASP A 2 -15.13 -6.74 11.67
C ASP A 2 -13.76 -6.16 11.33
N LEU A 3 -13.74 -4.95 10.75
CA LEU A 3 -12.54 -4.20 10.42
C LEU A 3 -12.25 -3.09 11.44
N LEU A 4 -13.05 -3.00 12.49
CA LEU A 4 -12.88 -1.99 13.54
C LEU A 4 -11.49 -2.11 14.17
N ASN A 5 -10.78 -0.99 14.23
CA ASN A 5 -9.41 -0.87 14.75
C ASN A 5 -8.34 -1.72 14.03
N LYS A 6 -8.66 -2.29 12.85
CA LYS A 6 -7.68 -3.00 12.04
C LYS A 6 -6.80 -2.02 11.26
N THR A 7 -5.51 -2.25 11.23
CA THR A 7 -4.55 -1.42 10.48
C THR A 7 -4.26 -2.06 9.13
N ILE A 8 -4.54 -1.35 8.04
CA ILE A 8 -4.43 -1.86 6.68
C ILE A 8 -3.57 -0.93 5.83
N LEU A 9 -2.48 -1.47 5.30
CA LEU A 9 -1.64 -0.80 4.29
C LEU A 9 -2.19 -1.07 2.89
N ILE A 10 -2.38 -0.01 2.10
CA ILE A 10 -2.83 -0.10 0.72
C ILE A 10 -1.80 0.56 -0.18
N THR A 11 -1.19 -0.20 -1.09
CA THR A 11 -0.30 0.35 -2.12
C THR A 11 -1.10 0.81 -3.33
N GLY A 12 -0.64 1.87 -4.00
CA GLY A 12 -1.42 2.49 -5.07
C GLY A 12 -2.72 3.10 -4.58
N ALA A 13 -2.70 3.64 -3.36
CA ALA A 13 -3.88 4.17 -2.67
C ALA A 13 -4.36 5.53 -3.22
N SER A 14 -3.60 6.14 -4.13
CA SER A 14 -3.88 7.50 -4.64
C SER A 14 -4.91 7.57 -5.74
N ASP A 15 -5.38 6.43 -6.27
CA ASP A 15 -6.30 6.39 -7.43
C ASP A 15 -7.02 5.03 -7.54
N GLY A 16 -8.12 5.01 -8.32
CA GLY A 16 -8.82 3.81 -8.73
C GLY A 16 -9.27 2.90 -7.57
N ILE A 17 -8.95 1.62 -7.68
CA ILE A 17 -9.37 0.60 -6.69
C ILE A 17 -8.77 0.88 -5.32
N GLY A 18 -7.49 1.28 -5.24
CA GLY A 18 -6.82 1.54 -3.97
C GLY A 18 -7.46 2.70 -3.19
N GLU A 19 -7.83 3.78 -3.86
CA GLU A 19 -8.57 4.90 -3.29
C GLU A 19 -9.94 4.47 -2.74
N VAL A 20 -10.71 3.72 -3.53
CA VAL A 20 -12.04 3.24 -3.11
C VAL A 20 -11.92 2.33 -1.89
N LEU A 21 -10.97 1.38 -1.89
CA LEU A 21 -10.74 0.49 -0.75
C LEU A 21 -10.36 1.27 0.52
N ALA A 22 -9.50 2.28 0.40
CA ALA A 22 -9.10 3.12 1.53
C ALA A 22 -10.30 3.81 2.17
N VAL A 23 -11.14 4.45 1.36
CA VAL A 23 -12.35 5.14 1.83
C VAL A 23 -13.36 4.17 2.43
N GLU A 24 -13.65 3.05 1.76
CA GLU A 24 -14.64 2.09 2.27
C GLU A 24 -14.17 1.40 3.57
N PHE A 25 -12.90 1.05 3.69
CA PHE A 25 -12.39 0.44 4.92
C PHE A 25 -12.32 1.43 6.08
N SER A 26 -12.04 2.71 5.81
CA SER A 26 -12.11 3.74 6.86
C SER A 26 -13.52 3.85 7.45
N LYS A 27 -14.57 3.77 6.63
CA LYS A 27 -15.98 3.76 7.08
C LYS A 27 -16.34 2.53 7.91
N LEU A 28 -15.56 1.47 7.84
CA LEU A 28 -15.70 0.27 8.66
C LEU A 28 -14.85 0.30 9.94
N GLY A 29 -14.25 1.47 10.25
CA GLY A 29 -13.49 1.69 11.46
C GLY A 29 -12.03 1.29 11.40
N SER A 30 -11.48 1.00 10.20
CA SER A 30 -10.06 0.65 10.04
C SER A 30 -9.15 1.87 10.09
N ASN A 31 -7.96 1.68 10.61
CA ASN A 31 -6.81 2.57 10.38
C ASN A 31 -6.25 2.30 8.99
N ILE A 32 -6.00 3.34 8.22
CA ILE A 32 -5.54 3.23 6.83
C ILE A 32 -4.14 3.80 6.69
N VAL A 33 -3.23 3.02 6.13
CA VAL A 33 -1.92 3.48 5.69
C VAL A 33 -1.96 3.60 4.17
N LEU A 34 -1.99 4.84 3.68
CA LEU A 34 -2.01 5.17 2.25
C LEU A 34 -0.58 5.19 1.74
N LEU A 35 -0.22 4.30 0.82
CA LEU A 35 1.09 4.30 0.19
C LEU A 35 0.95 4.56 -1.31
N GLY A 36 1.66 5.58 -1.80
CA GLY A 36 1.64 5.95 -3.20
C GLY A 36 2.72 6.95 -3.57
N ARG A 37 2.81 7.26 -4.85
CA ARG A 37 3.87 8.09 -5.41
C ARG A 37 3.57 9.59 -5.36
N ASP A 38 2.32 9.97 -5.56
CA ASP A 38 1.87 11.36 -5.68
C ASP A 38 1.28 11.87 -4.35
N PRO A 39 1.99 12.74 -3.61
CA PRO A 39 1.51 13.23 -2.33
C PRO A 39 0.22 14.04 -2.44
N SER A 40 0.05 14.84 -3.50
CA SER A 40 -1.17 15.65 -3.68
C SER A 40 -2.42 14.80 -3.89
N LYS A 41 -2.27 13.65 -4.55
CA LYS A 41 -3.37 12.69 -4.70
C LYS A 41 -3.65 11.95 -3.39
N LEU A 42 -2.60 11.56 -2.66
CA LEU A 42 -2.74 10.91 -1.36
C LEU A 42 -3.45 11.82 -0.34
N ASP A 43 -3.12 13.12 -0.31
CA ASP A 43 -3.78 14.10 0.55
C ASP A 43 -5.28 14.19 0.25
N LYS A 44 -5.66 14.20 -1.03
CA LYS A 44 -7.08 14.21 -1.44
C LYS A 44 -7.84 12.96 -1.01
N VAL A 45 -7.18 11.80 -1.02
CA VAL A 45 -7.78 10.56 -0.52
C VAL A 45 -7.89 10.60 0.99
N TYR A 46 -6.85 11.06 1.67
CA TYR A 46 -6.81 11.21 3.13
C TYR A 46 -7.96 12.09 3.65
N ASP A 47 -8.22 13.22 3.01
CA ASP A 47 -9.33 14.13 3.35
C ASP A 47 -10.72 13.49 3.22
N ARG A 48 -10.84 12.38 2.52
CA ARG A 48 -12.08 11.63 2.30
C ARG A 48 -12.22 10.41 3.23
N LEU A 49 -11.19 10.08 4.00
CA LEU A 49 -11.26 8.99 4.95
C LEU A 49 -12.23 9.33 6.09
N ASP A 50 -12.89 8.32 6.60
CA ASP A 50 -13.78 8.47 7.75
C ASP A 50 -12.95 8.55 9.04
N HIS A 51 -13.24 9.50 9.89
CA HIS A 51 -12.64 9.72 11.21
C HIS A 51 -13.67 9.64 12.33
N SER A 52 -14.86 9.09 12.06
CA SER A 52 -15.98 9.09 13.02
C SER A 52 -15.79 8.12 14.19
N PHE A 53 -14.92 7.12 14.04
CA PHE A 53 -14.56 6.20 15.11
C PHE A 53 -13.41 6.79 15.92
N GLY A 54 -13.65 7.42 17.03
CA GLY A 54 -12.73 8.31 17.77
C GLY A 54 -11.31 7.81 18.07
N SER A 55 -10.98 6.54 17.81
CA SER A 55 -9.64 5.96 17.94
C SER A 55 -8.93 5.74 16.59
N GLN A 56 -9.59 6.03 15.47
CA GLN A 56 -8.98 5.83 14.15
C GLN A 56 -7.79 6.75 13.93
N LYS A 57 -6.77 6.18 13.31
CA LYS A 57 -5.59 6.90 12.81
C LYS A 57 -5.37 6.53 11.36
N HIS A 58 -4.96 7.50 10.56
CA HIS A 58 -4.57 7.27 9.18
C HIS A 58 -3.18 7.85 8.94
N LEU A 59 -2.41 7.22 8.05
CA LEU A 59 -1.03 7.60 7.76
C LEU A 59 -0.84 7.69 6.24
N ILE A 60 -0.14 8.71 5.78
CA ILE A 60 0.32 8.85 4.40
C ILE A 60 1.79 8.51 4.34
N LEU A 61 2.16 7.61 3.42
CA LEU A 61 3.53 7.27 3.10
C LEU A 61 3.78 7.49 1.61
N GLN A 62 4.67 8.43 1.30
CA GLN A 62 5.08 8.66 -0.07
C GLN A 62 6.22 7.71 -0.43
N ALA A 63 6.03 6.88 -1.45
CA ALA A 63 7.08 6.02 -1.98
C ALA A 63 6.87 5.73 -3.48
N ASP A 64 7.96 5.74 -4.23
CA ASP A 64 8.01 5.23 -5.60
C ASP A 64 8.42 3.76 -5.57
N LEU A 65 7.46 2.88 -5.84
CA LEU A 65 7.68 1.43 -5.80
C LEU A 65 8.61 0.93 -6.92
N SER A 66 8.81 1.70 -7.99
CA SER A 66 9.78 1.35 -9.05
C SER A 66 11.22 1.44 -8.56
N LEU A 67 11.46 2.27 -7.53
CA LEU A 67 12.77 2.55 -6.94
C LEU A 67 12.91 1.98 -5.52
N LEU A 68 11.96 1.15 -5.07
CA LEU A 68 11.96 0.65 -3.70
C LEU A 68 13.23 -0.16 -3.40
N SER A 69 13.98 0.29 -2.39
CA SER A 69 15.18 -0.35 -1.85
C SER A 69 14.91 -0.98 -0.48
N ASN A 70 15.89 -1.74 0.04
CA ASN A 70 15.80 -2.25 1.42
C ASN A 70 15.71 -1.11 2.43
N GLU A 71 16.45 -0.03 2.22
CA GLU A 71 16.48 1.14 3.10
C GLU A 71 15.12 1.83 3.12
N SER A 72 14.56 2.17 1.95
CA SER A 72 13.26 2.84 1.87
C SER A 72 12.10 1.94 2.34
N ALA A 73 12.19 0.62 2.14
CA ALA A 73 11.23 -0.32 2.71
C ALA A 73 11.32 -0.35 4.25
N HIS A 74 12.52 -0.23 4.81
CA HIS A 74 12.73 -0.17 6.25
C HIS A 74 12.21 1.15 6.84
N GLU A 75 12.36 2.28 6.15
CA GLU A 75 11.77 3.56 6.54
C GLU A 75 10.23 3.47 6.61
N ILE A 76 9.61 2.76 5.66
CA ILE A 76 8.17 2.48 5.70
C ILE A 76 7.80 1.67 6.95
N LEU A 77 8.58 0.63 7.29
CA LEU A 77 8.36 -0.15 8.51
C LEU A 77 8.44 0.74 9.76
N ILE A 78 9.48 1.57 9.89
CA ILE A 78 9.65 2.48 11.02
C ILE A 78 8.43 3.39 11.15
N ALA A 79 8.03 4.07 10.06
CA ALA A 79 6.90 4.98 10.08
C ALA A 79 5.58 4.30 10.50
N ILE A 80 5.37 3.05 10.10
CA ILE A 80 4.19 2.29 10.52
C ILE A 80 4.29 1.91 12.00
N THR A 81 5.46 1.46 12.47
CA THR A 81 5.64 1.04 13.87
C THR A 81 5.60 2.19 14.88
N GLU A 82 5.89 3.41 14.47
CA GLU A 82 5.74 4.61 15.29
C GLU A 82 4.27 4.95 15.58
N GLU A 83 3.35 4.61 14.67
CA GLU A 83 1.93 4.95 14.78
C GLU A 83 1.05 3.77 15.21
N PHE A 84 1.44 2.55 14.86
CA PHE A 84 0.62 1.34 15.04
C PHE A 84 1.40 0.20 15.69
N ASN A 85 0.72 -0.54 16.56
CA ASN A 85 1.31 -1.69 17.26
C ASN A 85 1.38 -2.95 16.37
N CYS A 86 0.50 -3.06 15.38
CA CYS A 86 0.48 -4.19 14.44
C CYS A 86 -0.09 -3.75 13.09
N LEU A 87 0.20 -4.53 12.05
CA LEU A 87 -0.39 -4.41 10.74
C LEU A 87 -1.28 -5.62 10.48
N ASP A 88 -2.59 -5.41 10.36
CA ASP A 88 -3.55 -6.50 10.15
C ASP A 88 -3.69 -6.91 8.70
N GLY A 89 -3.36 -6.01 7.77
CA GLY A 89 -3.45 -6.32 6.36
C GLY A 89 -2.52 -5.50 5.47
N ILE A 90 -2.09 -6.12 4.37
CA ILE A 90 -1.46 -5.45 3.24
C ILE A 90 -2.28 -5.74 2.00
N ILE A 91 -2.62 -4.70 1.25
CA ILE A 91 -3.23 -4.80 -0.07
C ILE A 91 -2.22 -4.29 -1.09
N HIS A 92 -1.58 -5.21 -1.78
CA HIS A 92 -0.72 -4.93 -2.93
C HIS A 92 -1.59 -4.64 -4.15
N ASN A 93 -1.95 -3.36 -4.32
CA ASN A 93 -2.82 -2.91 -5.39
C ASN A 93 -2.07 -2.06 -6.44
N ALA A 94 -0.93 -1.48 -6.08
CA ALA A 94 -0.12 -0.73 -7.04
C ALA A 94 0.34 -1.64 -8.18
N ALA A 95 0.04 -1.23 -9.42
CA ALA A 95 0.48 -1.93 -10.62
C ALA A 95 0.57 -0.96 -11.80
N ILE A 96 1.37 -1.34 -12.78
CA ILE A 96 1.42 -0.69 -14.09
C ILE A 96 1.30 -1.74 -15.20
N LEU A 97 0.64 -1.37 -16.29
CA LEU A 97 0.48 -2.25 -17.46
C LEU A 97 1.75 -2.33 -18.32
N GLY A 98 2.57 -1.28 -18.28
CA GLY A 98 3.70 -1.14 -19.20
C GLY A 98 3.27 -0.55 -20.55
N THR A 99 4.08 -0.78 -21.58
CA THR A 99 3.84 -0.26 -22.93
C THR A 99 3.15 -1.32 -23.79
N MET A 100 2.05 -0.94 -24.44
CA MET A 100 1.39 -1.83 -25.41
C MET A 100 2.08 -1.69 -26.77
N THR A 101 2.94 -2.65 -27.09
CA THR A 101 3.72 -2.70 -28.33
C THR A 101 4.04 -4.14 -28.69
N THR A 102 4.64 -4.38 -29.87
CA THR A 102 5.12 -5.72 -30.24
C THR A 102 6.42 -6.05 -29.51
N LEU A 103 6.76 -7.33 -29.42
CA LEU A 103 7.91 -7.82 -28.67
C LEU A 103 9.23 -7.16 -29.09
N GLU A 104 9.42 -6.93 -30.38
CA GLU A 104 10.65 -6.36 -30.96
C GLU A 104 10.89 -4.91 -30.54
N TYR A 105 9.82 -4.19 -30.18
CA TYR A 105 9.88 -2.77 -29.79
C TYR A 105 9.65 -2.56 -28.29
N TYR A 106 9.56 -3.65 -27.51
CA TYR A 106 9.36 -3.51 -26.07
C TYR A 106 10.69 -3.15 -25.39
N GLU A 107 10.75 -1.94 -24.82
CA GLU A 107 11.95 -1.45 -24.14
C GLU A 107 12.23 -2.21 -22.85
N LEU A 108 13.48 -2.67 -22.67
CA LEU A 108 13.90 -3.41 -21.49
C LEU A 108 13.73 -2.59 -20.20
N SER A 109 13.94 -1.27 -20.27
CA SER A 109 13.70 -0.36 -19.13
C SER A 109 12.24 -0.38 -18.65
N LYS A 110 11.28 -0.49 -19.59
CA LYS A 110 9.86 -0.63 -19.26
C LYS A 110 9.52 -2.00 -18.70
N TRP A 111 10.15 -3.03 -19.19
CA TRP A 111 10.06 -4.37 -18.61
C TRP A 111 10.51 -4.38 -17.15
N ASP A 112 11.68 -3.81 -16.88
CA ASP A 112 12.23 -3.73 -15.53
C ASP A 112 11.33 -2.90 -14.60
N GLU A 113 10.78 -1.78 -15.07
CA GLU A 113 9.84 -0.95 -14.31
C GLU A 113 8.57 -1.73 -13.92
N VAL A 114 7.99 -2.46 -14.89
CA VAL A 114 6.80 -3.29 -14.64
C VAL A 114 7.09 -4.37 -13.59
N LEU A 115 8.19 -5.11 -13.73
CA LEU A 115 8.56 -6.14 -12.76
C LEU A 115 8.90 -5.55 -11.39
N ASN A 116 9.55 -4.40 -11.33
CA ASN A 116 9.85 -3.73 -10.07
C ASN A 116 8.58 -3.36 -9.30
N ILE A 117 7.59 -2.77 -9.96
CA ILE A 117 6.34 -2.33 -9.31
C ILE A 117 5.43 -3.53 -9.02
N ASN A 118 5.20 -4.41 -10.02
CA ASN A 118 4.16 -5.42 -9.91
C ASN A 118 4.60 -6.68 -9.14
N LEU A 119 5.91 -6.95 -9.05
CA LEU A 119 6.43 -8.18 -8.46
C LEU A 119 7.44 -7.92 -7.34
N ARG A 120 8.51 -7.15 -7.62
CA ARG A 120 9.61 -6.95 -6.67
C ARG A 120 9.18 -6.14 -5.46
N ALA A 121 8.44 -5.05 -5.64
CA ALA A 121 7.99 -4.21 -4.54
C ALA A 121 7.02 -4.93 -3.59
N PRO A 122 5.99 -5.67 -4.04
CA PRO A 122 5.17 -6.50 -3.17
C PRO A 122 5.98 -7.51 -2.35
N PHE A 123 6.94 -8.20 -2.98
CA PHE A 123 7.83 -9.12 -2.28
C PHE A 123 8.64 -8.40 -1.19
N LEU A 124 9.28 -7.29 -1.54
CA LEU A 124 10.14 -6.55 -0.62
C LEU A 124 9.37 -5.95 0.55
N LEU A 125 8.20 -5.34 0.29
CA LEU A 125 7.33 -4.81 1.34
C LEU A 125 6.85 -5.92 2.28
N THR A 126 6.34 -7.04 1.73
CA THR A 126 5.89 -8.16 2.54
C THR A 126 7.01 -8.70 3.42
N LYS A 127 8.21 -8.90 2.84
CA LYS A 127 9.40 -9.35 3.56
C LYS A 127 9.78 -8.41 4.70
N THR A 128 9.81 -7.11 4.43
CA THR A 128 10.23 -6.08 5.41
C THR A 128 9.19 -5.90 6.51
N LEU A 129 7.90 -5.92 6.16
CA LEU A 129 6.79 -5.72 7.09
C LEU A 129 6.36 -7.00 7.82
N LYS A 130 7.05 -8.13 7.60
CA LYS A 130 6.71 -9.43 8.18
C LYS A 130 6.57 -9.37 9.71
N SER A 131 7.50 -8.71 10.40
CA SER A 131 7.50 -8.65 11.88
C SER A 131 6.23 -8.00 12.41
N ILE A 132 5.85 -6.82 11.90
CA ILE A 132 4.65 -6.10 12.35
C ILE A 132 3.35 -6.77 11.90
N LEU A 133 3.38 -7.58 10.83
CA LEU A 133 2.25 -8.44 10.45
C LEU A 133 2.07 -9.59 11.44
N GLU A 134 3.15 -10.20 11.90
CA GLU A 134 3.13 -11.30 12.87
C GLU A 134 2.61 -10.88 14.25
N ASP A 135 2.65 -9.59 14.57
CA ASP A 135 2.03 -9.02 15.78
C ASP A 135 0.49 -8.99 15.72
N SER A 136 -0.10 -9.14 14.52
CA SER A 136 -1.55 -9.28 14.37
C SER A 136 -2.01 -10.72 14.63
N SER A 137 -3.14 -10.87 15.30
CA SER A 137 -3.75 -12.19 15.56
C SER A 137 -4.21 -12.91 14.28
N LEU A 138 -4.48 -12.18 13.20
CA LEU A 138 -5.02 -12.73 11.95
C LEU A 138 -4.61 -11.88 10.74
N PRO A 139 -3.31 -11.82 10.42
CA PRO A 139 -2.84 -10.99 9.32
C PRO A 139 -3.32 -11.50 7.96
N ARG A 140 -3.52 -10.58 7.02
CA ARG A 140 -3.93 -10.88 5.64
C ARG A 140 -3.06 -10.14 4.64
N ILE A 141 -2.67 -10.82 3.59
CA ILE A 141 -1.98 -10.24 2.44
C ILE A 141 -2.83 -10.49 1.21
N ILE A 142 -3.18 -9.43 0.50
CA ILE A 142 -4.02 -9.46 -0.69
C ILE A 142 -3.23 -8.89 -1.85
N PHE A 143 -3.27 -9.56 -3.00
CA PHE A 143 -2.76 -9.08 -4.27
C PHE A 143 -3.94 -8.84 -5.21
N THR A 144 -4.07 -7.62 -5.73
CA THR A 144 -5.01 -7.39 -6.83
C THR A 144 -4.35 -7.87 -8.13
N SER A 145 -5.11 -8.58 -8.93
CA SER A 145 -4.65 -9.14 -10.20
C SER A 145 -5.76 -9.06 -11.24
N SER A 146 -5.37 -8.99 -12.49
CA SER A 146 -6.28 -8.97 -13.65
C SER A 146 -5.88 -10.04 -14.67
#